data_cf8c36612de725baa901defcbf130455
#
_entry.id   cf8c36612de725baa901defcbf130455
#
_cell.length_a   1.000
_cell.length_b   1.000
_cell.length_c   1.000
_cell.angle_alpha   90.00
_cell.angle_beta   90.00
_cell.angle_gamma   90.00
#
_symmetry.space_group_name_H-M   'P 1'
#
loop_
_entity.id
_entity.type
_entity.pdbx_description
1 polymer ?
#
loop_
_entity_poly.entity_id
_entity_poly.type
_entity_poly.pdbx_seq_one_letter_code
_entity_poly.pdbx_strand_id
1 'polypeptide(L)'
;LLVRREALGIDVAQLEEIARLLVCFFVRRNLTDTPPTRDLTRLFMATIDKVAALSGNAVVKTIRNELLAVSASDETFRSKLEGAIYEENAGVTRFVLCALAEQSMTKETWVDLWKYEGKLFVWTIEHIFPQGDNIPAFWVAMIADGDVKKAKAMQETHVHKLGNLTISGFNSALGNKSFKETRDRTDSNGRNVGYRNGLRLNAELATTEAWSVKQ
;
A
#
# COMPACT_ATOMS: atom_id res chain seq x y z
N LEU A 1 -26.21 3.39 -0.83
CA LEU A 1 -26.18 3.22 -2.28
C LEU A 1 -26.70 1.85 -2.71
N LEU A 2 -26.16 0.75 -2.21
CA LEU A 2 -26.62 -0.60 -2.57
C LEU A 2 -28.13 -0.78 -2.36
N VAL A 3 -28.67 -0.36 -1.22
CA VAL A 3 -30.11 -0.46 -0.89
C VAL A 3 -31.00 0.38 -1.80
N ARG A 4 -30.51 1.48 -2.36
CA ARG A 4 -31.26 2.39 -3.24
C ARG A 4 -30.86 2.33 -4.72
N ARG A 5 -30.09 1.32 -5.12
CA ARG A 5 -29.53 1.18 -6.47
C ARG A 5 -30.61 1.26 -7.55
N GLU A 6 -31.70 0.51 -7.37
CA GLU A 6 -32.80 0.48 -8.33
C GLU A 6 -33.53 1.84 -8.40
N ALA A 7 -33.83 2.45 -7.26
CA ALA A 7 -34.47 3.76 -7.20
C ALA A 7 -33.63 4.88 -7.84
N LEU A 8 -32.29 4.76 -7.80
CA LEU A 8 -31.37 5.69 -8.42
C LEU A 8 -31.01 5.32 -9.88
N GLY A 9 -31.56 4.23 -10.42
CA GLY A 9 -31.30 3.79 -11.79
C GLY A 9 -29.81 3.52 -12.05
N ILE A 10 -29.07 3.00 -11.04
CA ILE A 10 -27.62 2.75 -11.13
C ILE A 10 -27.42 1.31 -11.62
N ASP A 11 -26.74 1.14 -12.73
CA ASP A 11 -26.31 -0.17 -13.23
C ASP A 11 -25.04 -0.69 -12.49
N VAL A 12 -24.58 -1.90 -12.85
CA VAL A 12 -23.43 -2.53 -12.21
C VAL A 12 -22.14 -1.76 -12.47
N ALA A 13 -21.92 -1.28 -13.70
CA ALA A 13 -20.72 -0.54 -14.07
C ALA A 13 -20.61 0.80 -13.31
N GLN A 14 -21.74 1.50 -13.17
CA GLN A 14 -21.83 2.73 -12.40
C GLN A 14 -21.59 2.49 -10.90
N LEU A 15 -22.08 1.37 -10.37
CA LEU A 15 -21.83 0.98 -8.97
C LEU A 15 -20.34 0.70 -8.74
N GLU A 16 -19.70 -0.02 -9.65
CA GLU A 16 -18.25 -0.28 -9.61
C GLU A 16 -17.44 1.01 -9.70
N GLU A 17 -17.85 1.96 -10.54
CA GLU A 17 -17.20 3.26 -10.64
C GLU A 17 -17.31 4.05 -9.32
N ILE A 18 -18.50 4.08 -8.70
CA ILE A 18 -18.70 4.70 -7.39
C ILE A 18 -17.83 4.03 -6.32
N ALA A 19 -17.76 2.69 -6.31
CA ALA A 19 -16.92 1.97 -5.39
C ALA A 19 -15.43 2.35 -5.54
N ARG A 20 -14.92 2.44 -6.79
CA ARG A 20 -13.55 2.90 -7.06
C ARG A 20 -13.32 4.34 -6.61
N LEU A 21 -14.27 5.24 -6.84
CA LEU A 21 -14.18 6.63 -6.37
C LEU A 21 -14.05 6.68 -4.84
N LEU A 22 -14.85 5.89 -4.13
CA LEU A 22 -14.79 5.81 -2.66
C LEU A 22 -13.47 5.23 -2.18
N VAL A 23 -12.96 4.15 -2.81
CA VAL A 23 -11.64 3.58 -2.47
C VAL A 23 -10.55 4.63 -2.66
N CYS A 24 -10.48 5.30 -3.81
CA CYS A 24 -9.49 6.35 -4.08
C CYS A 24 -9.61 7.50 -3.07
N PHE A 25 -10.83 7.92 -2.75
CA PHE A 25 -11.09 8.96 -1.76
C PHE A 25 -10.56 8.56 -0.38
N PHE A 26 -10.90 7.36 0.11
CA PHE A 26 -10.47 6.92 1.44
C PHE A 26 -8.97 6.65 1.53
N VAL A 27 -8.33 6.14 0.48
CA VAL A 27 -6.86 6.00 0.44
C VAL A 27 -6.19 7.37 0.56
N ARG A 28 -6.61 8.33 -0.27
CA ARG A 28 -6.10 9.71 -0.21
C ARG A 28 -6.36 10.35 1.13
N ARG A 29 -7.59 10.28 1.60
CA ARG A 29 -8.03 10.85 2.87
C ARG A 29 -7.24 10.27 4.07
N ASN A 30 -7.08 8.97 4.13
CA ASN A 30 -6.42 8.30 5.25
C ASN A 30 -4.89 8.55 5.30
N LEU A 31 -4.30 8.96 4.19
CA LEU A 31 -2.89 9.36 4.13
C LEU A 31 -2.69 10.84 4.41
N THR A 32 -3.65 11.68 4.00
CA THR A 32 -3.51 13.15 4.09
C THR A 32 -4.30 13.79 5.23
N ASP A 33 -5.13 13.00 5.92
CA ASP A 33 -6.15 13.45 6.91
C ASP A 33 -7.08 14.57 6.38
N THR A 34 -7.32 14.57 5.05
CA THR A 34 -8.14 15.60 4.38
C THR A 34 -9.25 14.95 3.54
N PRO A 35 -10.53 15.23 3.86
CA PRO A 35 -11.03 16.03 4.99
C PRO A 35 -10.88 15.30 6.33
N PRO A 36 -10.89 16.01 7.46
CA PRO A 36 -10.83 15.40 8.79
C PRO A 36 -12.06 14.53 9.07
N THR A 37 -11.89 13.51 9.93
CA THR A 37 -12.93 12.51 10.24
C THR A 37 -14.27 13.12 10.65
N ARG A 38 -14.24 14.21 11.43
CA ARG A 38 -15.45 14.91 11.89
C ARG A 38 -16.34 15.43 10.76
N ASP A 39 -15.77 15.67 9.57
CA ASP A 39 -16.49 16.24 8.42
C ASP A 39 -17.09 15.16 7.51
N LEU A 40 -16.69 13.89 7.64
CA LEU A 40 -17.13 12.81 6.77
C LEU A 40 -18.64 12.55 6.85
N THR A 41 -19.23 12.53 8.05
CA THR A 41 -20.67 12.33 8.20
C THR A 41 -21.47 13.42 7.48
N ARG A 42 -21.08 14.69 7.66
CA ARG A 42 -21.70 15.82 6.99
C ARG A 42 -21.58 15.73 5.47
N LEU A 43 -20.39 15.38 4.97
CA LEU A 43 -20.12 15.18 3.54
C LEU A 43 -21.06 14.11 2.95
N PHE A 44 -21.11 12.94 3.56
CA PHE A 44 -21.92 11.84 3.03
C PHE A 44 -23.42 12.10 3.14
N MET A 45 -23.89 12.72 4.21
CA MET A 45 -25.32 13.10 4.33
C MET A 45 -25.70 14.13 3.26
N ALA A 46 -24.90 15.18 3.09
CA ALA A 46 -25.15 16.17 2.03
C ALA A 46 -25.08 15.56 0.62
N THR A 47 -24.17 14.61 0.39
CA THR A 47 -24.06 13.90 -0.89
C THR A 47 -25.32 13.05 -1.15
N ILE A 48 -25.82 12.33 -0.12
CA ILE A 48 -27.04 11.53 -0.21
C ILE A 48 -28.25 12.42 -0.59
N ASP A 49 -28.41 13.58 0.05
CA ASP A 49 -29.47 14.51 -0.24
C ASP A 49 -29.39 15.04 -1.70
N LYS A 50 -28.19 15.37 -2.16
CA LYS A 50 -27.97 15.86 -3.55
C LYS A 50 -28.29 14.81 -4.61
N VAL A 51 -28.05 13.52 -4.35
CA VAL A 51 -28.30 12.45 -5.32
C VAL A 51 -29.72 11.89 -5.24
N ALA A 52 -30.50 12.24 -4.22
CA ALA A 52 -31.81 11.64 -3.96
C ALA A 52 -32.81 11.81 -5.13
N ALA A 53 -32.71 12.89 -5.88
CA ALA A 53 -33.55 13.20 -7.04
C ALA A 53 -32.87 12.94 -8.40
N LEU A 54 -31.66 12.33 -8.39
CA LEU A 54 -30.88 12.05 -9.60
C LEU A 54 -30.96 10.58 -9.97
N SER A 55 -30.55 10.25 -11.22
CA SER A 55 -30.44 8.86 -11.67
C SER A 55 -29.23 8.62 -12.58
N GLY A 56 -28.78 7.37 -12.62
CA GLY A 56 -27.72 6.91 -13.52
C GLY A 56 -26.43 7.72 -13.42
N ASN A 57 -25.91 8.17 -14.55
CA ASN A 57 -24.65 8.92 -14.64
C ASN A 57 -24.65 10.24 -13.86
N ALA A 58 -25.81 10.88 -13.65
CA ALA A 58 -25.89 12.10 -12.86
C ALA A 58 -25.52 11.83 -11.38
N VAL A 59 -25.89 10.68 -10.85
CA VAL A 59 -25.50 10.24 -9.50
C VAL A 59 -23.98 10.09 -9.42
N VAL A 60 -23.37 9.36 -10.36
CA VAL A 60 -21.91 9.12 -10.41
C VAL A 60 -21.15 10.44 -10.47
N LYS A 61 -21.55 11.33 -11.38
CA LYS A 61 -20.93 12.65 -11.55
C LYS A 61 -21.02 13.51 -10.29
N THR A 62 -22.17 13.50 -9.64
CA THR A 62 -22.37 14.26 -8.39
C THR A 62 -21.49 13.74 -7.28
N ILE A 63 -21.48 12.41 -7.04
CA ILE A 63 -20.61 11.80 -6.04
C ILE A 63 -19.13 12.14 -6.31
N ARG A 64 -18.67 12.01 -7.56
CA ARG A 64 -17.30 12.35 -7.94
C ARG A 64 -16.96 13.80 -7.58
N ASN A 65 -17.82 14.74 -7.94
CA ASN A 65 -17.59 16.16 -7.70
C ASN A 65 -17.55 16.49 -6.19
N GLU A 66 -18.46 15.92 -5.40
CA GLU A 66 -18.48 16.11 -3.94
C GLU A 66 -17.20 15.57 -3.27
N LEU A 67 -16.74 14.40 -3.68
CA LEU A 67 -15.52 13.81 -3.15
C LEU A 67 -14.26 14.60 -3.56
N LEU A 68 -14.18 15.03 -4.83
CA LEU A 68 -13.05 15.82 -5.33
C LEU A 68 -12.97 17.19 -4.67
N ALA A 69 -14.10 17.84 -4.43
CA ALA A 69 -14.15 19.18 -3.84
C ALA A 69 -13.52 19.26 -2.44
N VAL A 70 -13.50 18.14 -1.70
CA VAL A 70 -12.96 18.09 -0.32
C VAL A 70 -11.66 17.30 -0.21
N SER A 71 -11.21 16.68 -1.30
CA SER A 71 -9.98 15.87 -1.29
C SER A 71 -8.73 16.74 -1.26
N ALA A 72 -7.67 16.24 -0.63
CA ALA A 72 -6.34 16.84 -0.73
C ALA A 72 -5.88 16.93 -2.19
N SER A 73 -5.02 17.89 -2.50
CA SER A 73 -4.41 18.02 -3.84
C SER A 73 -3.51 16.84 -4.19
N ASP A 74 -3.23 16.65 -5.47
CA ASP A 74 -2.30 15.63 -5.94
C ASP A 74 -0.89 15.88 -5.41
N GLU A 75 -0.48 17.13 -5.26
CA GLU A 75 0.81 17.50 -4.71
C GLU A 75 0.92 17.08 -3.24
N THR A 76 -0.10 17.38 -2.42
CA THR A 76 -0.15 16.96 -1.02
C THR A 76 -0.12 15.43 -0.89
N PHE A 77 -0.92 14.74 -1.71
CA PHE A 77 -0.96 13.29 -1.70
C PHE A 77 0.37 12.67 -2.11
N ARG A 78 1.02 13.19 -3.17
CA ARG A 78 2.34 12.76 -3.62
C ARG A 78 3.39 12.95 -2.54
N SER A 79 3.44 14.13 -1.92
CA SER A 79 4.39 14.41 -0.82
C SER A 79 4.27 13.40 0.32
N LYS A 80 3.04 13.00 0.67
CA LYS A 80 2.80 11.96 1.68
C LYS A 80 3.24 10.56 1.22
N LEU A 81 3.03 10.22 -0.05
CA LEU A 81 3.49 8.94 -0.63
C LEU A 81 5.02 8.82 -0.67
N GLU A 82 5.71 9.93 -0.97
CA GLU A 82 7.18 10.01 -1.03
C GLU A 82 7.83 10.11 0.36
N GLY A 83 7.04 10.40 1.39
CA GLY A 83 7.46 10.50 2.79
C GLY A 83 7.56 9.13 3.48
N ALA A 84 7.57 9.17 4.81
CA ALA A 84 7.59 7.99 5.69
C ALA A 84 6.18 7.35 5.78
N ILE A 85 5.65 6.90 4.67
CA ILE A 85 4.24 6.44 4.52
C ILE A 85 3.85 5.34 5.52
N TYR A 86 4.79 4.44 5.88
CA TYR A 86 4.51 3.38 6.83
C TYR A 86 4.26 3.93 8.24
N GLU A 87 5.03 4.92 8.64
CA GLU A 87 4.89 5.59 9.94
C GLU A 87 3.60 6.43 10.00
N GLU A 88 3.27 7.10 8.90
CA GLU A 88 2.03 7.87 8.79
C GLU A 88 0.78 6.97 8.87
N ASN A 89 0.74 5.89 8.10
CA ASN A 89 -0.38 4.96 8.10
C ASN A 89 -0.04 3.59 7.51
N ALA A 90 0.34 2.63 8.36
CA ALA A 90 0.68 1.27 7.94
C ALA A 90 -0.48 0.55 7.20
N GLY A 91 -1.74 0.85 7.53
CA GLY A 91 -2.92 0.28 6.84
C GLY A 91 -3.03 0.75 5.39
N VAL A 92 -2.87 2.06 5.16
CA VAL A 92 -2.83 2.62 3.79
C VAL A 92 -1.61 2.11 3.04
N THR A 93 -0.44 2.06 3.70
CA THR A 93 0.79 1.51 3.09
C THR A 93 0.57 0.10 2.59
N ARG A 94 -0.02 -0.76 3.44
CA ARG A 94 -0.35 -2.13 3.04
C ARG A 94 -1.31 -2.18 1.87
N PHE A 95 -2.36 -1.35 1.89
CA PHE A 95 -3.32 -1.26 0.79
C PHE A 95 -2.62 -0.88 -0.52
N VAL A 96 -1.76 0.14 -0.50
CA VAL A 96 -1.01 0.59 -1.69
C VAL A 96 -0.12 -0.52 -2.24
N LEU A 97 0.66 -1.19 -1.39
CA LEU A 97 1.53 -2.30 -1.79
C LEU A 97 0.75 -3.48 -2.39
N CYS A 98 -0.37 -3.87 -1.76
CA CYS A 98 -1.25 -4.92 -2.29
C CYS A 98 -1.85 -4.51 -3.64
N ALA A 99 -2.37 -3.30 -3.77
CA ALA A 99 -2.95 -2.80 -5.02
C ALA A 99 -1.92 -2.75 -6.16
N LEU A 100 -0.67 -2.35 -5.88
CA LEU A 100 0.42 -2.38 -6.86
C LEU A 100 0.76 -3.82 -7.28
N ALA A 101 0.80 -4.76 -6.33
CA ALA A 101 1.04 -6.17 -6.64
C ALA A 101 -0.10 -6.76 -7.48
N GLU A 102 -1.36 -6.50 -7.12
CA GLU A 102 -2.56 -7.01 -7.82
C GLU A 102 -2.67 -6.51 -9.26
N GLN A 103 -2.25 -5.26 -9.57
CA GLN A 103 -2.26 -4.73 -10.93
C GLN A 103 -1.47 -5.57 -11.94
N SER A 104 -0.51 -6.33 -11.48
CA SER A 104 0.36 -7.17 -12.32
C SER A 104 0.04 -8.65 -12.23
N MET A 105 -0.98 -9.05 -11.47
CA MET A 105 -1.44 -10.43 -11.40
C MET A 105 -2.31 -10.80 -12.58
N THR A 106 -2.15 -12.02 -13.04
CA THR A 106 -3.02 -12.69 -14.02
C THR A 106 -3.83 -13.78 -13.31
N LYS A 107 -4.74 -14.43 -14.01
CA LYS A 107 -5.49 -15.58 -13.48
C LYS A 107 -4.57 -16.71 -13.01
N GLU A 108 -3.42 -16.88 -13.69
CA GLU A 108 -2.43 -17.93 -13.40
C GLU A 108 -1.53 -17.57 -12.21
N THR A 109 -1.30 -16.28 -11.95
CA THR A 109 -0.40 -15.78 -10.90
C THR A 109 -1.12 -15.20 -9.71
N TRP A 110 -2.46 -15.25 -9.73
CA TRP A 110 -3.27 -14.64 -8.69
C TRP A 110 -3.07 -15.29 -7.32
N VAL A 111 -2.84 -14.46 -6.30
CA VAL A 111 -2.82 -14.85 -4.89
C VAL A 111 -3.68 -13.89 -4.08
N ASP A 112 -4.39 -14.41 -3.09
CA ASP A 112 -5.20 -13.59 -2.18
C ASP A 112 -4.29 -12.90 -1.15
N LEU A 113 -3.91 -11.65 -1.44
CA LEU A 113 -3.11 -10.82 -0.54
C LEU A 113 -3.89 -10.36 0.71
N TRP A 114 -5.21 -10.53 0.72
CA TRP A 114 -6.10 -10.12 1.81
C TRP A 114 -6.44 -11.27 2.75
N LYS A 115 -5.95 -12.47 2.47
CA LYS A 115 -6.18 -13.66 3.29
C LYS A 115 -5.69 -13.46 4.71
N TYR A 116 -6.54 -13.84 5.66
CA TYR A 116 -6.23 -13.93 7.08
C TYR A 116 -5.91 -15.36 7.50
N GLU A 117 -5.00 -15.49 8.47
CA GLU A 117 -4.75 -16.69 9.23
C GLU A 117 -4.86 -16.34 10.72
N GLY A 118 -5.96 -16.79 11.35
CA GLY A 118 -6.34 -16.29 12.67
C GLY A 118 -6.68 -14.79 12.64
N LYS A 119 -5.92 -13.97 13.36
CA LYS A 119 -6.11 -12.50 13.45
C LYS A 119 -5.13 -11.71 12.59
N LEU A 120 -4.23 -12.36 11.89
CA LEU A 120 -3.15 -11.71 11.13
C LEU A 120 -3.33 -11.96 9.64
N PHE A 121 -2.91 -11.01 8.82
CA PHE A 121 -2.76 -11.24 7.39
C PHE A 121 -1.66 -12.26 7.13
N VAL A 122 -1.89 -13.17 6.19
CA VAL A 122 -0.84 -14.08 5.69
C VAL A 122 0.28 -13.29 5.03
N TRP A 123 -0.11 -12.28 4.24
CA TRP A 123 0.82 -11.37 3.56
C TRP A 123 0.94 -10.08 4.35
N THR A 124 2.14 -9.80 4.85
CA THR A 124 2.43 -8.63 5.69
C THR A 124 3.46 -7.72 5.03
N ILE A 125 3.53 -6.46 5.48
CA ILE A 125 4.57 -5.53 5.03
C ILE A 125 5.92 -6.02 5.54
N GLU A 126 6.90 -6.06 4.65
CA GLU A 126 8.31 -6.33 4.93
C GLU A 126 9.14 -5.08 4.65
N HIS A 127 10.04 -4.73 5.60
CA HIS A 127 11.05 -3.72 5.39
C HIS A 127 12.28 -4.36 4.75
N ILE A 128 12.64 -3.93 3.54
CA ILE A 128 13.80 -4.48 2.81
C ILE A 128 15.08 -4.16 3.59
N PHE A 129 15.33 -2.89 3.87
CA PHE A 129 16.34 -2.46 4.84
C PHE A 129 15.73 -2.50 6.24
N PRO A 130 16.36 -3.19 7.21
CA PRO A 130 15.75 -3.47 8.51
C PRO A 130 15.48 -2.21 9.34
N GLN A 131 14.34 -2.23 10.06
CA GLN A 131 13.90 -1.10 10.90
C GLN A 131 14.44 -1.16 12.35
N GLY A 132 15.10 -2.25 12.75
CA GLY A 132 15.60 -2.40 14.12
C GLY A 132 16.76 -1.45 14.46
N ASP A 133 16.85 -1.02 15.72
CA ASP A 133 17.87 -0.07 16.20
C ASP A 133 19.32 -0.54 15.97
N ASN A 134 19.54 -1.85 16.02
CA ASN A 134 20.83 -2.46 15.76
C ASN A 134 20.91 -2.93 14.31
N ILE A 135 21.49 -2.10 13.44
CA ILE A 135 21.71 -2.44 12.04
C ILE A 135 22.82 -3.49 11.96
N PRO A 136 22.56 -4.69 11.40
CA PRO A 136 23.59 -5.72 11.25
C PRO A 136 24.78 -5.23 10.42
N ALA A 137 26.00 -5.67 10.78
CA ALA A 137 27.26 -5.21 10.16
C ALA A 137 27.28 -5.37 8.62
N PHE A 138 26.69 -6.45 8.10
CA PHE A 138 26.58 -6.67 6.66
C PHE A 138 25.68 -5.65 5.94
N TRP A 139 24.63 -5.14 6.62
CA TRP A 139 23.83 -4.04 6.10
C TRP A 139 24.61 -2.73 6.14
N VAL A 140 25.33 -2.44 7.25
CA VAL A 140 26.18 -1.25 7.35
C VAL A 140 27.25 -1.22 6.25
N ALA A 141 27.87 -2.38 5.98
CA ALA A 141 28.86 -2.51 4.90
C ALA A 141 28.22 -2.27 3.54
N MET A 142 27.01 -2.81 3.27
CA MET A 142 26.34 -2.71 1.98
C MET A 142 25.91 -1.27 1.63
N ILE A 143 25.31 -0.54 2.58
CA ILE A 143 24.66 0.77 2.31
C ILE A 143 25.55 1.97 2.62
N ALA A 144 26.58 1.80 3.47
CA ALA A 144 27.38 2.90 4.01
C ALA A 144 28.88 2.59 4.09
N ASP A 145 29.37 1.58 3.37
CA ASP A 145 30.78 1.19 3.32
C ASP A 145 31.40 0.98 4.70
N GLY A 146 30.63 0.49 5.67
CA GLY A 146 31.06 0.23 7.05
C GLY A 146 30.87 1.41 8.02
N ASP A 147 30.40 2.56 7.58
CA ASP A 147 30.13 3.71 8.46
C ASP A 147 28.77 3.56 9.14
N VAL A 148 28.78 3.23 10.44
CA VAL A 148 27.58 3.03 11.25
C VAL A 148 26.75 4.32 11.39
N LYS A 149 27.39 5.49 11.49
CA LYS A 149 26.67 6.78 11.62
C LYS A 149 25.92 7.12 10.34
N LYS A 150 26.59 6.94 9.19
CA LYS A 150 25.97 7.11 7.88
C LYS A 150 24.82 6.11 7.67
N ALA A 151 25.00 4.84 8.04
CA ALA A 151 23.95 3.84 7.96
C ALA A 151 22.71 4.21 8.77
N LYS A 152 22.89 4.71 10.00
CA LYS A 152 21.78 5.19 10.85
C LYS A 152 21.05 6.38 10.24
N ALA A 153 21.76 7.38 9.73
CA ALA A 153 21.15 8.51 9.07
C ALA A 153 20.33 8.10 7.83
N MET A 154 20.82 7.11 7.07
CA MET A 154 20.10 6.52 5.94
C MET A 154 18.86 5.75 6.41
N GLN A 155 18.95 5.00 7.51
CA GLN A 155 17.81 4.30 8.10
C GLN A 155 16.71 5.30 8.50
N GLU A 156 17.02 6.31 9.30
CA GLU A 156 16.07 7.35 9.73
C GLU A 156 15.36 8.01 8.54
N THR A 157 16.08 8.21 7.44
CA THR A 157 15.53 8.89 6.26
C THR A 157 14.67 7.99 5.38
N HIS A 158 14.99 6.69 5.27
CA HIS A 158 14.46 5.84 4.21
C HIS A 158 13.67 4.61 4.68
N VAL A 159 13.82 4.17 5.94
CA VAL A 159 13.27 2.89 6.41
C VAL A 159 11.76 2.78 6.21
N HIS A 160 11.01 3.87 6.39
CA HIS A 160 9.54 3.89 6.30
C HIS A 160 9.00 4.41 4.96
N LYS A 161 9.89 4.68 3.98
CA LYS A 161 9.47 5.08 2.64
C LYS A 161 8.99 3.90 1.81
N LEU A 162 8.05 4.16 0.91
CA LEU A 162 7.44 3.13 0.05
C LEU A 162 8.48 2.28 -0.70
N GLY A 163 9.57 2.91 -1.21
CA GLY A 163 10.65 2.22 -1.91
C GLY A 163 11.47 1.24 -1.06
N ASN A 164 11.34 1.29 0.28
CA ASN A 164 11.95 0.31 1.19
C ASN A 164 10.97 -0.78 1.65
N LEU A 165 9.77 -0.83 1.10
CA LEU A 165 8.70 -1.71 1.60
C LEU A 165 8.25 -2.68 0.51
N THR A 166 7.91 -3.88 0.93
CA THR A 166 7.28 -4.89 0.06
C THR A 166 6.26 -5.72 0.84
N ILE A 167 5.68 -6.72 0.19
CA ILE A 167 4.75 -7.69 0.79
C ILE A 167 5.41 -9.06 0.81
N SER A 168 5.37 -9.71 1.97
CA SER A 168 5.89 -11.07 2.16
C SER A 168 4.91 -11.93 2.96
N GLY A 169 4.76 -13.19 2.56
CA GLY A 169 4.04 -14.22 3.33
C GLY A 169 4.91 -14.89 4.42
N PHE A 170 6.19 -14.54 4.50
CA PHE A 170 7.17 -15.15 5.42
C PHE A 170 7.93 -14.13 6.28
N ASN A 171 7.36 -12.95 6.48
CA ASN A 171 7.99 -11.85 7.20
C ASN A 171 8.54 -12.26 8.58
N SER A 172 7.74 -12.94 9.42
CA SER A 172 8.15 -13.37 10.76
C SER A 172 9.37 -14.28 10.79
N ALA A 173 9.69 -14.92 9.67
CA ALA A 173 10.82 -15.83 9.52
C ALA A 173 12.03 -15.17 8.84
N LEU A 174 11.91 -13.95 8.31
CA LEU A 174 12.99 -13.23 7.62
C LEU A 174 13.99 -12.65 8.62
N GLY A 175 13.54 -12.11 9.76
CA GLY A 175 14.41 -11.59 10.83
C GLY A 175 15.45 -10.60 10.29
N ASN A 176 16.54 -10.43 11.04
CA ASN A 176 17.67 -9.56 10.64
C ASN A 176 18.63 -10.30 9.68
N LYS A 177 18.11 -10.84 8.57
CA LYS A 177 18.90 -11.51 7.54
C LYS A 177 19.55 -10.50 6.59
N SER A 178 20.61 -10.92 5.91
CA SER A 178 21.18 -10.14 4.83
C SER A 178 20.21 -10.07 3.65
N PHE A 179 20.37 -9.05 2.81
CA PHE A 179 19.56 -8.89 1.60
C PHE A 179 19.58 -10.16 0.73
N LYS A 180 20.76 -10.74 0.52
CA LYS A 180 20.95 -11.97 -0.27
C LYS A 180 20.24 -13.17 0.34
N GLU A 181 20.36 -13.38 1.67
CA GLU A 181 19.68 -14.48 2.37
C GLU A 181 18.16 -14.33 2.29
N THR A 182 17.64 -13.11 2.39
CA THR A 182 16.20 -12.82 2.23
C THR A 182 15.75 -13.03 0.80
N ARG A 183 16.51 -12.55 -0.18
CA ARG A 183 16.22 -12.72 -1.60
C ARG A 183 16.11 -14.18 -2.00
N ASP A 184 17.11 -14.98 -1.62
CA ASP A 184 17.30 -16.36 -2.09
C ASP A 184 16.66 -17.41 -1.19
N ARG A 185 15.87 -16.98 -0.19
CA ARG A 185 15.27 -17.87 0.78
C ARG A 185 14.30 -18.87 0.14
N THR A 186 14.40 -20.12 0.58
CA THR A 186 13.45 -21.18 0.24
C THR A 186 12.78 -21.77 1.50
N ASP A 187 11.61 -22.37 1.33
CA ASP A 187 10.96 -23.20 2.36
C ASP A 187 11.56 -24.62 2.44
N SER A 188 11.02 -25.46 3.31
CA SER A 188 11.45 -26.87 3.48
C SER A 188 11.28 -27.72 2.23
N ASN A 189 10.48 -27.27 1.25
CA ASN A 189 10.23 -27.97 -0.01
C ASN A 189 11.05 -27.37 -1.18
N GLY A 190 11.98 -26.45 -0.90
CA GLY A 190 12.79 -25.78 -1.92
C GLY A 190 12.07 -24.69 -2.72
N ARG A 191 10.85 -24.26 -2.31
CA ARG A 191 10.11 -23.20 -3.01
C ARG A 191 10.57 -21.83 -2.52
N ASN A 192 10.73 -20.88 -3.46
CA ASN A 192 11.13 -19.52 -3.13
C ASN A 192 10.07 -18.83 -2.27
N VAL A 193 10.48 -18.32 -1.11
CA VAL A 193 9.63 -17.60 -0.13
C VAL A 193 10.22 -16.25 0.27
N GLY A 194 11.39 -15.89 -0.25
CA GLY A 194 12.01 -14.57 -0.13
C GLY A 194 11.55 -13.62 -1.23
N TYR A 195 12.43 -12.72 -1.69
CA TYR A 195 12.07 -11.77 -2.76
C TYR A 195 11.88 -12.45 -4.13
N ARG A 196 12.31 -13.69 -4.30
CA ARG A 196 12.02 -14.53 -5.47
C ARG A 196 10.69 -15.27 -5.40
N ASN A 197 9.75 -14.78 -4.60
CA ASN A 197 8.43 -15.40 -4.35
C ASN A 197 7.44 -15.33 -5.51
N GLY A 198 7.82 -14.74 -6.64
CA GLY A 198 6.98 -14.63 -7.85
C GLY A 198 6.07 -13.41 -7.89
N LEU A 199 5.97 -12.60 -6.82
CA LEU A 199 5.27 -11.33 -6.89
C LEU A 199 6.04 -10.35 -7.79
N ARG A 200 5.35 -9.76 -8.78
CA ARG A 200 5.97 -8.78 -9.66
C ARG A 200 6.46 -7.53 -8.92
N LEU A 201 5.83 -7.20 -7.81
CA LEU A 201 6.30 -6.15 -6.89
C LEU A 201 7.75 -6.39 -6.44
N ASN A 202 8.17 -7.65 -6.35
CA ASN A 202 9.51 -8.07 -5.95
C ASN A 202 10.45 -8.39 -7.12
N ALA A 203 10.04 -8.17 -8.38
CA ALA A 203 10.82 -8.59 -9.55
C ALA A 203 12.21 -7.96 -9.61
N GLU A 204 12.33 -6.68 -9.26
CA GLU A 204 13.60 -5.97 -9.19
C GLU A 204 14.47 -6.53 -8.06
N LEU A 205 13.90 -6.70 -6.86
CA LEU A 205 14.60 -7.29 -5.70
C LEU A 205 15.09 -8.72 -5.99
N ALA A 206 14.31 -9.49 -6.77
CA ALA A 206 14.65 -10.87 -7.12
C ALA A 206 15.92 -10.99 -7.97
N THR A 207 16.28 -9.93 -8.72
CA THR A 207 17.42 -9.91 -9.66
C THR A 207 18.57 -9.04 -9.17
N THR A 208 18.35 -8.16 -8.20
CA THR A 208 19.35 -7.24 -7.66
C THR A 208 20.29 -7.97 -6.69
N GLU A 209 21.60 -7.69 -6.78
CA GLU A 209 22.62 -8.31 -5.89
C GLU A 209 22.78 -7.56 -4.57
N ALA A 210 22.49 -6.27 -4.54
CA ALA A 210 22.59 -5.41 -3.37
C ALA A 210 21.44 -4.39 -3.35
N TRP A 211 20.90 -4.10 -2.18
CA TRP A 211 19.95 -3.02 -2.02
C TRP A 211 20.66 -1.68 -1.81
N SER A 212 20.15 -0.61 -2.39
CA SER A 212 20.71 0.73 -2.20
C SER A 212 19.59 1.80 -2.26
N VAL A 213 19.86 2.98 -1.70
CA VAL A 213 18.94 4.14 -1.72
C VAL A 213 18.69 4.69 -3.15
N LYS A 214 19.46 4.26 -4.14
CA LYS A 214 19.29 4.68 -5.54
C LYS A 214 18.28 3.82 -6.31
N GLN A 215 17.79 2.79 -5.67
CA GLN A 215 16.71 1.93 -6.14
C GLN A 215 15.41 2.33 -5.45
#